data_fdb6cf66b6182dc1eec3dd81e92d53f1
#
_entry.id   fdb6cf66b6182dc1eec3dd81e92d53f1
#
_cell.length_a   1.000
_cell.length_b   1.000
_cell.length_c   1.000
_cell.angle_alpha   90.00
_cell.angle_beta   90.00
_cell.angle_gamma   90.00
#
_symmetry.space_group_name_H-M   'P 1'
#
loop_
_entity.id
_entity.type
_entity.pdbx_description
1 polymer ?
#
loop_
_entity_poly.entity_id
_entity_poly.type
_entity_poly.pdbx_seq_one_letter_code
_entity_poly.pdbx_strand_id
1 'polypeptide(L)'
;MISRRGDRYLIEGPVTLAGVSVLLAEGSGSFEGSPVVVDFSRVTEADSSAISLMLEWTRRMHRSNRQIYFANLGESLASIANLYGVTDLIPVAAE
;
A
#
# COMPACT_ATOMS: atom_id res chain seq x y z
N MET A 1 -1.34 2.10 11.31
CA MET A 1 -2.72 1.68 11.59
C MET A 1 -3.56 1.68 10.32
N ILE A 2 -4.35 0.66 10.13
CA ILE A 2 -5.19 0.53 8.93
C ILE A 2 -6.65 0.52 9.38
N SER A 3 -7.47 1.39 8.77
CA SER A 3 -8.91 1.43 9.05
C SER A 3 -9.69 1.27 7.77
N ARG A 4 -10.86 0.65 7.85
CA ARG A 4 -11.72 0.45 6.68
C ARG A 4 -12.71 1.59 6.58
N ARG A 5 -12.83 2.17 5.39
CA ARG A 5 -13.77 3.24 5.08
C ARG A 5 -14.51 2.86 3.79
N GLY A 6 -15.72 2.30 3.95
CA GLY A 6 -16.48 1.81 2.82
C GLY A 6 -15.76 0.66 2.13
N ASP A 7 -15.40 0.85 0.87
CA ASP A 7 -14.70 -0.15 0.05
C ASP A 7 -13.18 0.07 0.04
N ARG A 8 -12.67 1.00 0.85
CA ARG A 8 -11.25 1.32 0.91
C ARG A 8 -10.66 1.04 2.28
N TYR A 9 -9.36 0.81 2.28
CA TYR A 9 -8.55 0.71 3.50
C TYR A 9 -7.62 1.91 3.57
N LEU A 10 -7.70 2.68 4.66
CA LEU A 10 -6.85 3.84 4.86
C LEU A 10 -5.71 3.48 5.80
N ILE A 11 -4.49 3.83 5.39
CA ILE A 11 -3.34 3.76 6.29
C ILE A 11 -3.20 5.12 6.95
N GLU A 12 -3.15 5.12 8.28
CA GLU A 12 -2.97 6.33 9.05
C GLU A 12 -1.63 6.31 9.77
N GLY A 13 -0.92 7.43 9.72
CA GLY A 13 0.36 7.59 10.37
C GLY A 13 1.54 7.26 9.48
N PRO A 14 2.72 7.03 10.06
CA PRO A 14 3.93 6.80 9.27
C PRO A 14 3.99 5.40 8.66
N VAL A 15 4.60 5.33 7.48
CA VAL A 15 4.93 4.06 6.81
C VAL A 15 6.44 4.08 6.60
N THR A 16 7.16 3.69 7.63
CA THR A 16 8.61 3.73 7.66
C THR A 16 9.17 2.39 8.13
N LEU A 17 10.47 2.24 8.03
CA LEU A 17 11.15 1.00 8.39
C LEU A 17 10.79 0.55 9.81
N ALA A 18 10.59 1.50 10.73
CA ALA A 18 10.29 1.18 12.13
C ALA A 18 8.97 0.42 12.31
N GLY A 19 7.97 0.67 11.47
CA GLY A 19 6.64 0.09 11.65
C GLY A 19 6.15 -0.79 10.51
N VAL A 20 6.94 -0.97 9.46
CA VAL A 20 6.46 -1.62 8.25
C VAL A 20 6.05 -3.07 8.46
N SER A 21 6.73 -3.80 9.35
CA SER A 21 6.39 -5.21 9.63
C SER A 21 5.01 -5.34 10.26
N VAL A 22 4.67 -4.41 11.14
CA VAL A 22 3.36 -4.39 11.80
C VAL A 22 2.27 -4.10 10.79
N LEU A 23 2.51 -3.12 9.89
CA LEU A 23 1.55 -2.79 8.83
C LEU A 23 1.35 -3.97 7.87
N LEU A 24 2.42 -4.65 7.51
CA LEU A 24 2.34 -5.80 6.62
C LEU A 24 1.43 -6.88 7.21
N ALA A 25 1.63 -7.21 8.48
CA ALA A 25 0.82 -8.20 9.17
C ALA A 25 -0.63 -7.74 9.32
N GLU A 26 -0.83 -6.48 9.67
CA GLU A 26 -2.15 -5.90 9.85
C GLU A 26 -2.96 -5.95 8.56
N GLY A 27 -2.38 -5.53 7.44
CA GLY A 27 -3.05 -5.56 6.15
C GLY A 27 -3.34 -6.98 5.68
N SER A 28 -2.36 -7.87 5.83
CA SER A 28 -2.52 -9.27 5.42
C SER A 28 -3.67 -9.96 6.17
N GLY A 29 -3.94 -9.53 7.41
CA GLY A 29 -5.03 -10.09 8.19
C GLY A 29 -6.37 -9.38 8.03
N SER A 30 -6.37 -8.18 7.46
CA SER A 30 -7.56 -7.32 7.39
C SER A 30 -8.20 -7.22 6.02
N PHE A 31 -7.41 -7.34 4.96
CA PHE A 31 -7.92 -7.12 3.61
C PHE A 31 -8.90 -8.21 3.20
N GLU A 32 -10.10 -7.80 2.80
CA GLU A 32 -11.17 -8.69 2.38
C GLU A 32 -11.59 -8.41 0.94
N GLY A 33 -11.94 -9.47 0.23
CA GLY A 33 -12.50 -9.36 -1.11
C GLY A 33 -11.48 -9.05 -2.19
N SER A 34 -11.98 -8.59 -3.32
CA SER A 34 -11.21 -8.22 -4.50
C SER A 34 -12.08 -7.35 -5.41
N PRO A 35 -11.61 -6.22 -5.90
CA PRO A 35 -10.31 -5.65 -5.61
C PRO A 35 -10.27 -4.99 -4.22
N VAL A 36 -9.06 -4.91 -3.67
CA VAL A 36 -8.79 -4.15 -2.44
C VAL A 36 -8.14 -2.83 -2.87
N VAL A 37 -8.62 -1.72 -2.33
CA VAL A 37 -8.01 -0.40 -2.57
C VAL A 37 -7.43 0.10 -1.25
N VAL A 38 -6.15 0.41 -1.25
CA VAL A 38 -5.43 0.91 -0.07
C VAL A 38 -5.07 2.37 -0.33
N ASP A 39 -5.54 3.26 0.52
CA ASP A 39 -5.42 4.70 0.36
C ASP A 39 -4.35 5.25 1.29
N PHE A 40 -3.40 5.99 0.72
CA PHE A 40 -2.27 6.55 1.44
C PHE A 40 -2.47 8.03 1.81
N SER A 41 -3.66 8.59 1.61
CA SER A 41 -3.89 10.03 1.85
C SER A 41 -3.68 10.46 3.30
N ARG A 42 -3.77 9.52 4.25
CA ARG A 42 -3.56 9.79 5.67
C ARG A 42 -2.17 9.41 6.17
N VAL A 43 -1.29 9.01 5.28
CA VAL A 43 0.10 8.70 5.62
C VAL A 43 0.83 10.01 5.89
N THR A 44 1.46 10.10 7.05
CA THR A 44 2.14 11.34 7.48
C THR A 44 3.60 11.38 7.09
N GLU A 45 4.23 10.21 6.95
CA GLU A 45 5.65 10.09 6.64
C GLU A 45 5.86 8.75 5.95
N ALA A 46 6.72 8.71 4.95
CA ALA A 46 7.03 7.46 4.25
C ALA A 46 8.49 7.45 3.80
N ASP A 47 9.07 6.25 3.82
CA ASP A 47 10.40 6.01 3.24
C ASP A 47 10.31 4.85 2.25
N SER A 48 11.45 4.37 1.78
CA SER A 48 11.48 3.29 0.79
C SER A 48 10.86 1.99 1.27
N SER A 49 10.69 1.80 2.58
CA SER A 49 10.02 0.61 3.08
C SER A 49 8.54 0.57 2.69
N ALA A 50 7.94 1.74 2.42
CA ALA A 50 6.56 1.81 1.92
C ALA A 50 6.45 1.16 0.54
N ILE A 51 7.48 1.31 -0.29
CA ILE A 51 7.52 0.67 -1.61
C ILE A 51 7.57 -0.85 -1.44
N SER A 52 8.44 -1.34 -0.55
CA SER A 52 8.54 -2.77 -0.26
C SER A 52 7.23 -3.33 0.26
N LEU A 53 6.54 -2.57 1.12
CA LEU A 53 5.24 -2.95 1.66
C LEU A 53 4.20 -3.13 0.55
N MET A 54 4.10 -2.15 -0.36
CA MET A 54 3.16 -2.23 -1.46
C MET A 54 3.45 -3.40 -2.38
N LEU A 55 4.72 -3.64 -2.70
CA LEU A 55 5.11 -4.77 -3.54
C LEU A 55 4.80 -6.11 -2.88
N GLU A 56 5.03 -6.22 -1.58
CA GLU A 56 4.76 -7.47 -0.86
C GLU A 56 3.25 -7.74 -0.77
N TRP A 57 2.43 -6.73 -0.48
CA TRP A 57 0.98 -6.90 -0.48
C TRP A 57 0.48 -7.30 -1.86
N THR A 58 1.01 -6.67 -2.91
CA THR A 58 0.63 -6.99 -4.30
C THR A 58 0.95 -8.45 -4.61
N ARG A 59 2.14 -8.90 -4.24
CA ARG A 59 2.58 -10.29 -4.46
C ARG A 59 1.67 -11.27 -3.73
N ARG A 60 1.35 -10.99 -2.46
CA ARG A 60 0.50 -11.88 -1.65
C ARG A 60 -0.92 -11.96 -2.17
N MET A 61 -1.47 -10.82 -2.59
CA MET A 61 -2.82 -10.76 -3.14
C MET A 61 -2.91 -11.53 -4.46
N HIS A 62 -1.94 -11.33 -5.36
CA HIS A 62 -1.92 -12.05 -6.64
C HIS A 62 -1.80 -13.56 -6.44
N ARG A 63 -1.04 -13.97 -5.43
CA ARG A 63 -0.90 -15.40 -5.10
C ARG A 63 -2.24 -16.03 -4.72
N SER A 64 -3.14 -15.24 -4.18
CA SER A 64 -4.49 -15.67 -3.81
C SER A 64 -5.54 -15.37 -4.89
N ASN A 65 -5.11 -15.00 -6.10
CA ASN A 65 -5.97 -14.59 -7.20
C ASN A 65 -6.85 -13.39 -6.84
N ARG A 66 -6.30 -12.47 -6.04
CA ARG A 66 -6.99 -11.25 -5.61
C ARG A 66 -6.25 -10.04 -6.17
N GLN A 67 -6.99 -8.95 -6.40
CA GLN A 67 -6.44 -7.71 -6.93
C GLN A 67 -6.31 -6.66 -5.85
N ILE A 68 -5.24 -5.87 -5.92
CA ILE A 68 -5.01 -4.77 -4.99
C ILE A 68 -4.56 -3.55 -5.81
N TYR A 69 -5.04 -2.38 -5.38
CA TYR A 69 -4.66 -1.11 -5.99
C TYR A 69 -4.36 -0.12 -4.89
N PHE A 70 -3.47 0.84 -5.18
CA PHE A 70 -3.05 1.86 -4.22
C PHE A 70 -3.49 3.23 -4.73
N ALA A 71 -3.99 4.06 -3.82
CA ALA A 71 -4.53 5.38 -4.14
C ALA A 71 -3.81 6.45 -3.32
N ASN A 72 -3.69 7.64 -3.90
CA ASN A 72 -3.19 8.82 -3.21
C ASN A 72 -1.79 8.65 -2.61
N LEU A 73 -0.86 8.14 -3.40
CA LEU A 73 0.51 7.87 -2.94
C LEU A 73 1.27 9.15 -2.61
N GLY A 74 0.96 10.25 -3.28
CA GLY A 74 1.69 11.50 -3.12
C GLY A 74 2.98 11.52 -3.95
N GLU A 75 3.54 12.72 -4.08
CA GLU A 75 4.73 12.91 -4.91
C GLU A 75 5.96 12.22 -4.37
N SER A 76 6.13 12.19 -3.05
CA SER A 76 7.30 11.57 -2.43
C SER A 76 7.40 10.09 -2.76
N LEU A 77 6.31 9.35 -2.56
CA LEU A 77 6.29 7.92 -2.86
C LEU A 77 6.39 7.64 -4.35
N ALA A 78 5.72 8.44 -5.17
CA ALA A 78 5.81 8.31 -6.61
C ALA A 78 7.24 8.51 -7.09
N SER A 79 7.95 9.49 -6.53
CA SER A 79 9.35 9.76 -6.86
C SER A 79 10.27 8.62 -6.44
N ILE A 80 10.06 8.06 -5.25
CA ILE A 80 10.87 6.94 -4.77
C ILE A 80 10.65 5.71 -5.66
N ALA A 81 9.41 5.43 -6.02
CA ALA A 81 9.08 4.31 -6.91
C ALA A 81 9.75 4.48 -8.27
N ASN A 82 9.73 5.68 -8.80
CA ASN A 82 10.37 5.98 -10.09
C ASN A 82 11.89 5.82 -9.99
N LEU A 83 12.48 6.31 -8.92
CA LEU A 83 13.93 6.21 -8.69
C LEU A 83 14.39 4.75 -8.65
N TYR A 84 13.59 3.88 -8.04
CA TYR A 84 13.92 2.45 -7.96
C TYR A 84 13.48 1.66 -9.20
N GLY A 85 12.83 2.31 -10.16
CA GLY A 85 12.40 1.64 -11.39
C GLY A 85 11.27 0.64 -11.20
N VAL A 86 10.44 0.82 -10.19
CA VAL A 86 9.37 -0.13 -9.85
C VAL A 86 7.97 0.44 -10.03
N THR A 87 7.85 1.60 -10.65
CA THR A 87 6.55 2.25 -10.86
C THR A 87 5.54 1.31 -11.54
N ASP A 88 5.99 0.55 -12.52
CA ASP A 88 5.12 -0.37 -13.26
C ASP A 88 4.69 -1.59 -12.46
N LEU A 89 5.33 -1.82 -11.31
CA LEU A 89 5.01 -2.96 -10.45
C LEU A 89 4.01 -2.61 -9.36
N ILE A 90 3.69 -1.34 -9.22
CA ILE A 90 2.76 -0.86 -8.21
C ILE A 90 1.43 -0.52 -8.87
N PRO A 91 0.37 -1.34 -8.65
CA PRO A 91 -0.93 -1.05 -9.25
C PRO A 91 -1.55 0.18 -8.61
N VAL A 92 -1.81 1.21 -9.40
CA VAL A 92 -2.43 2.45 -8.91
C VAL A 92 -3.89 2.47 -9.30
N ALA A 93 -4.75 2.85 -8.35
CA ALA A 93 -6.18 2.93 -8.58
C ALA A 93 -6.49 4.00 -9.63
N ALA A 94 -7.35 3.66 -10.58
CA ALA A 94 -7.85 4.62 -11.56
C ALA A 94 -8.96 5.45 -10.90
N GLU A 95 -8.71 6.72 -10.69
CA GLU A 95 -9.66 7.62 -10.03
C GLU A 95 -10.03 8.81 -10.87
#